data_6ac2d08a1b3ae190a7666e16f7d7fe20
#
_entry.id   6ac2d08a1b3ae190a7666e16f7d7fe20
#
_cell.length_a   1.000
_cell.length_b   1.000
_cell.length_c   1.000
_cell.angle_alpha   90.00
_cell.angle_beta   90.00
_cell.angle_gamma   90.00
#
_symmetry.space_group_name_H-M   'P 1'
#
loop_
_entity.id
_entity.type
_entity.pdbx_description
1 polymer ?
#
loop_
_entity_poly.entity_id
_entity_poly.type
_entity_poly.pdbx_seq_one_letter_code
_entity_poly.pdbx_strand_id
1 'polypeptide(L)'
;MTLRCRCASVACLLIAIPAALASQRPAGAVRQEREQAAREVPKLAETLALEPGMIVADVGAGGGAVSVVMAKWLGPEGRVYATDIGAAQLAEIRAAVAQDALSNVVVLEGGESSTNLPNECCDAIFLRDVYHHLTRPGEFDASLLAALKPGGRVAIMDFPPDPGSSIPAGVPADRGGHGIPASIVVTEFTRAGFRHVTTMSRWPPEDDRSRLFLVMFEKP
;
A
#
# COMPACT_ATOMS: atom_id res chain seq x y z
N MET A 1 -37.69 61.92 -26.57
CA MET A 1 -37.75 60.52 -27.00
C MET A 1 -36.63 59.80 -26.29
N THR A 2 -36.86 59.22 -25.09
CA THR A 2 -35.86 58.70 -24.18
C THR A 2 -35.97 57.19 -24.19
N LEU A 3 -34.94 56.52 -24.75
CA LEU A 3 -34.82 55.08 -24.85
C LEU A 3 -34.27 54.51 -23.49
N ARG A 4 -35.11 53.75 -22.78
CA ARG A 4 -34.70 53.05 -21.56
C ARG A 4 -34.14 51.68 -21.93
N CYS A 5 -32.83 51.50 -21.74
CA CYS A 5 -32.13 50.19 -21.85
C CYS A 5 -32.46 49.36 -20.63
N ARG A 6 -33.13 48.19 -20.80
CA ARG A 6 -33.37 47.21 -19.75
C ARG A 6 -32.18 46.23 -19.74
N CYS A 7 -31.34 46.31 -18.72
CA CYS A 7 -30.37 45.25 -18.43
C CYS A 7 -31.08 44.01 -17.87
N ALA A 8 -31.04 42.91 -18.61
CA ALA A 8 -31.47 41.61 -18.12
C ALA A 8 -30.32 40.97 -17.31
N SER A 9 -30.53 40.80 -16.02
CA SER A 9 -29.60 40.07 -15.14
C SER A 9 -29.76 38.58 -15.41
N VAL A 10 -28.72 37.97 -15.97
CA VAL A 10 -28.60 36.48 -16.08
C VAL A 10 -28.13 35.97 -14.74
N ALA A 11 -29.02 35.33 -14.01
CA ALA A 11 -28.67 34.60 -12.79
C ALA A 11 -28.00 33.28 -13.19
N CYS A 12 -26.68 33.15 -12.99
CA CYS A 12 -25.96 31.90 -13.08
C CYS A 12 -26.39 31.00 -11.92
N LEU A 13 -27.22 29.99 -12.23
CA LEU A 13 -27.55 28.93 -11.31
C LEU A 13 -26.34 27.99 -11.18
N LEU A 14 -25.55 28.11 -10.12
CA LEU A 14 -24.51 27.15 -9.77
C LEU A 14 -25.20 25.87 -9.28
N ILE A 15 -25.30 24.88 -10.17
CA ILE A 15 -25.71 23.52 -9.81
C ILE A 15 -24.55 22.92 -9.02
N ALA A 16 -24.69 22.88 -7.70
CA ALA A 16 -23.81 22.11 -6.86
C ALA A 16 -24.04 20.62 -7.19
N ILE A 17 -23.07 20.00 -7.86
CA ILE A 17 -23.04 18.54 -8.05
C ILE A 17 -22.83 17.93 -6.67
N PRO A 18 -23.75 17.08 -6.16
CA PRO A 18 -23.53 16.41 -4.88
C PRO A 18 -22.28 15.54 -5.03
N ALA A 19 -21.30 15.76 -4.15
CA ALA A 19 -20.17 14.84 -4.01
C ALA A 19 -20.76 13.45 -3.78
N ALA A 20 -20.42 12.49 -4.65
CA ALA A 20 -20.83 11.12 -4.52
C ALA A 20 -20.49 10.66 -3.09
N LEU A 21 -21.49 10.18 -2.35
CA LEU A 21 -21.30 9.52 -1.06
C LEU A 21 -20.49 8.24 -1.34
N ALA A 22 -19.16 8.36 -1.30
CA ALA A 22 -18.30 7.19 -1.18
C ALA A 22 -18.78 6.47 0.08
N SER A 23 -19.09 5.18 -0.03
CA SER A 23 -19.48 4.33 1.09
C SER A 23 -18.36 4.41 2.13
N GLN A 24 -18.56 5.19 3.19
CA GLN A 24 -17.56 5.35 4.24
C GLN A 24 -17.47 4.05 5.02
N ARG A 25 -16.27 3.53 5.17
CA ARG A 25 -16.01 2.37 6.00
C ARG A 25 -16.46 2.63 7.44
N PRO A 26 -17.03 1.63 8.15
CA PRO A 26 -17.45 1.82 9.54
C PRO A 26 -16.29 2.32 10.42
N ALA A 27 -16.52 3.36 11.20
CA ALA A 27 -15.48 3.95 12.07
C ALA A 27 -14.82 2.93 13.02
N GLY A 28 -15.59 1.92 13.46
CA GLY A 28 -15.07 0.82 14.26
C GLY A 28 -14.03 -0.04 13.54
N ALA A 29 -14.22 -0.31 12.25
CA ALA A 29 -13.28 -1.07 11.44
C ALA A 29 -11.97 -0.28 11.23
N VAL A 30 -12.07 0.99 10.88
CA VAL A 30 -10.90 1.88 10.73
C VAL A 30 -10.07 1.94 12.02
N ARG A 31 -10.76 2.07 13.18
CA ARG A 31 -10.07 2.08 14.46
C ARG A 31 -9.36 0.76 14.74
N GLN A 32 -10.01 -0.36 14.51
CA GLN A 32 -9.42 -1.70 14.70
C GLN A 32 -8.17 -1.91 13.83
N GLU A 33 -8.20 -1.49 12.57
CA GLU A 33 -7.05 -1.57 11.67
C GLU A 33 -5.89 -0.69 12.15
N ARG A 34 -6.16 0.52 12.64
CA ARG A 34 -5.13 1.39 13.22
C ARG A 34 -4.51 0.81 14.50
N GLU A 35 -5.32 0.20 15.36
CA GLU A 35 -4.83 -0.50 16.56
C GLU A 35 -3.96 -1.70 16.19
N GLN A 36 -4.33 -2.44 15.15
CA GLN A 36 -3.52 -3.53 14.60
C GLN A 36 -2.20 -3.00 14.01
N ALA A 37 -2.25 -1.96 13.18
CA ALA A 37 -1.08 -1.31 12.62
C ALA A 37 -0.12 -0.78 13.70
N ALA A 38 -0.65 -0.21 14.79
CA ALA A 38 0.15 0.28 15.90
C ALA A 38 0.95 -0.84 16.63
N ARG A 39 0.43 -2.08 16.62
CA ARG A 39 1.16 -3.24 17.15
C ARG A 39 2.15 -3.82 16.14
N GLU A 40 1.83 -3.78 14.85
CA GLU A 40 2.61 -4.41 13.77
C GLU A 40 3.80 -3.54 13.31
N VAL A 41 3.61 -2.22 13.19
CA VAL A 41 4.62 -1.29 12.65
C VAL A 41 5.96 -1.32 13.38
N PRO A 42 6.04 -1.33 14.72
CA PRO A 42 7.35 -1.42 15.40
C PRO A 42 8.14 -2.66 15.02
N LYS A 43 7.46 -3.81 14.83
CA LYS A 43 8.10 -5.07 14.45
C LYS A 43 8.51 -5.08 12.98
N LEU A 44 7.69 -4.51 12.12
CA LEU A 44 8.02 -4.34 10.71
C LEU A 44 9.25 -3.42 10.56
N ALA A 45 9.30 -2.34 11.35
CA ALA A 45 10.44 -1.45 11.40
C ALA A 45 11.72 -2.17 11.84
N GLU A 46 11.66 -2.96 12.90
CA GLU A 46 12.79 -3.80 13.35
C GLU A 46 13.22 -4.80 12.26
N THR A 47 12.26 -5.51 11.64
CA THR A 47 12.55 -6.52 10.61
C THR A 47 13.19 -5.90 9.38
N LEU A 48 12.71 -4.75 8.93
CA LEU A 48 13.26 -4.01 7.79
C LEU A 48 14.51 -3.18 8.16
N ALA A 49 14.91 -3.16 9.44
CA ALA A 49 15.96 -2.31 9.99
C ALA A 49 15.74 -0.82 9.66
N LEU A 50 14.52 -0.35 9.87
CA LEU A 50 14.17 1.06 9.66
C LEU A 50 14.69 1.91 10.80
N GLU A 51 15.00 3.17 10.46
CA GLU A 51 15.35 4.23 11.40
C GLU A 51 14.47 5.46 11.14
N PRO A 52 14.21 6.30 12.16
CA PRO A 52 13.57 7.59 11.94
C PRO A 52 14.28 8.40 10.84
N GLY A 53 13.51 9.07 10.01
CA GLY A 53 14.05 9.83 8.87
C GLY A 53 14.16 9.05 7.55
N MET A 54 14.02 7.72 7.55
CA MET A 54 14.03 6.90 6.33
C MET A 54 12.81 7.12 5.43
N ILE A 55 12.93 6.71 4.18
CA ILE A 55 11.87 6.75 3.17
C ILE A 55 11.36 5.33 2.94
N VAL A 56 10.07 5.11 3.16
CA VAL A 56 9.43 3.80 3.06
C VAL A 56 8.24 3.85 2.10
N ALA A 57 7.99 2.78 1.37
CA ALA A 57 6.77 2.64 0.58
C ALA A 57 5.84 1.54 1.14
N ASP A 58 4.57 1.87 1.28
CA ASP A 58 3.43 0.99 1.57
C ASP A 58 2.68 0.75 0.27
N VAL A 59 2.87 -0.43 -0.33
CA VAL A 59 2.33 -0.75 -1.64
C VAL A 59 1.08 -1.62 -1.50
N GLY A 60 -0.04 -1.11 -2.02
CA GLY A 60 -1.38 -1.65 -1.75
C GLY A 60 -1.87 -1.24 -0.37
N ALA A 61 -1.75 0.05 -0.04
CA ALA A 61 -1.97 0.59 1.31
C ALA A 61 -3.44 0.52 1.80
N GLY A 62 -4.39 0.15 0.92
CA GLY A 62 -5.81 0.04 1.26
C GLY A 62 -6.37 1.34 1.87
N GLY A 63 -6.86 1.28 3.10
CA GLY A 63 -7.35 2.46 3.82
C GLY A 63 -6.27 3.32 4.50
N GLY A 64 -4.98 3.00 4.32
CA GLY A 64 -3.85 3.79 4.82
C GLY A 64 -3.55 3.64 6.32
N ALA A 65 -4.11 2.62 6.98
CA ALA A 65 -3.91 2.45 8.43
C ALA A 65 -2.43 2.24 8.78
N VAL A 66 -1.71 1.38 8.03
CA VAL A 66 -0.29 1.11 8.24
C VAL A 66 0.54 2.32 7.83
N SER A 67 0.24 2.95 6.68
CA SER A 67 0.92 4.15 6.20
C SER A 67 0.93 5.28 7.23
N VAL A 68 -0.22 5.55 7.87
CA VAL A 68 -0.37 6.60 8.89
C VAL A 68 0.48 6.30 10.13
N VAL A 69 0.46 5.06 10.61
CA VAL A 69 1.25 4.65 11.78
C VAL A 69 2.74 4.67 11.46
N MET A 70 3.13 4.18 10.28
CA MET A 70 4.52 4.20 9.81
C MET A 70 5.05 5.64 9.68
N ALA A 71 4.24 6.55 9.12
CA ALA A 71 4.63 7.95 8.99
C ALA A 71 4.91 8.62 10.34
N LYS A 72 4.11 8.31 11.36
CA LYS A 72 4.34 8.78 12.75
C LYS A 72 5.60 8.16 13.34
N TRP A 73 5.84 6.88 13.09
CA TRP A 73 7.01 6.17 13.58
C TRP A 73 8.32 6.71 12.97
N LEU A 74 8.33 6.99 11.66
CA LEU A 74 9.48 7.55 10.95
C LEU A 74 9.78 9.01 11.37
N GLY A 75 8.78 9.72 11.89
CA GLY A 75 8.92 11.13 12.27
C GLY A 75 8.89 12.09 11.09
N PRO A 76 8.99 13.41 11.35
CA PRO A 76 8.77 14.45 10.35
C PRO A 76 9.83 14.50 9.24
N GLU A 77 11.04 14.01 9.49
CA GLU A 77 12.14 13.94 8.51
C GLU A 77 12.02 12.72 7.60
N GLY A 78 11.26 11.68 8.02
CA GLY A 78 10.99 10.50 7.22
C GLY A 78 9.87 10.73 6.21
N ARG A 79 9.65 9.75 5.32
CA ARG A 79 8.57 9.82 4.32
C ARG A 79 7.94 8.46 4.09
N VAL A 80 6.63 8.44 3.90
CA VAL A 80 5.89 7.28 3.42
C VAL A 80 5.33 7.58 2.03
N TYR A 81 5.63 6.72 1.06
CA TYR A 81 4.86 6.62 -0.17
C TYR A 81 3.77 5.57 0.04
N ALA A 82 2.51 5.99 0.03
CA ALA A 82 1.36 5.10 0.11
C ALA A 82 0.75 4.93 -1.28
N THR A 83 0.76 3.71 -1.83
CA THR A 83 0.23 3.46 -3.18
C THR A 83 -0.94 2.49 -3.14
N ASP A 84 -1.90 2.69 -4.03
CA ASP A 84 -2.98 1.75 -4.32
C ASP A 84 -3.46 1.96 -5.75
N ILE A 85 -4.16 0.97 -6.34
CA ILE A 85 -4.73 1.08 -7.69
C ILE A 85 -6.19 1.56 -7.68
N GLY A 86 -6.85 1.45 -6.54
CA GLY A 86 -8.27 1.79 -6.38
C GLY A 86 -8.48 3.26 -6.05
N ALA A 87 -9.30 3.97 -6.83
CA ALA A 87 -9.62 5.37 -6.57
C ALA A 87 -10.28 5.59 -5.19
N ALA A 88 -11.09 4.62 -4.73
CA ALA A 88 -11.70 4.65 -3.40
C ALA A 88 -10.64 4.54 -2.29
N GLN A 89 -9.70 3.59 -2.41
CA GLN A 89 -8.59 3.40 -1.48
C GLN A 89 -7.69 4.63 -1.43
N LEU A 90 -7.35 5.20 -2.57
CA LEU A 90 -6.57 6.43 -2.63
C LEU A 90 -7.27 7.62 -1.95
N ALA A 91 -8.60 7.71 -2.06
CA ALA A 91 -9.37 8.73 -1.35
C ALA A 91 -9.38 8.48 0.17
N GLU A 92 -9.49 7.21 0.62
CA GLU A 92 -9.42 6.83 2.02
C GLU A 92 -8.04 7.13 2.63
N ILE A 93 -6.95 6.80 1.92
CA ILE A 93 -5.58 7.14 2.35
C ILE A 93 -5.43 8.65 2.54
N ARG A 94 -5.87 9.46 1.56
CA ARG A 94 -5.80 10.93 1.65
C ARG A 94 -6.60 11.46 2.83
N ALA A 95 -7.81 10.92 3.08
CA ALA A 95 -8.64 11.29 4.22
C ALA A 95 -7.96 10.93 5.55
N ALA A 96 -7.35 9.73 5.65
CA ALA A 96 -6.63 9.28 6.83
C ALA A 96 -5.41 10.16 7.14
N VAL A 97 -4.64 10.53 6.12
CA VAL A 97 -3.49 11.44 6.21
C VAL A 97 -3.91 12.83 6.67
N ALA A 98 -4.99 13.38 6.08
CA ALA A 98 -5.53 14.69 6.45
C ALA A 98 -6.07 14.70 7.89
N GLN A 99 -6.77 13.64 8.32
CA GLN A 99 -7.29 13.51 9.68
C GLN A 99 -6.19 13.57 10.73
N ASP A 100 -5.03 12.99 10.45
CA ASP A 100 -3.88 12.96 11.36
C ASP A 100 -2.89 14.11 11.12
N ALA A 101 -3.23 15.07 10.25
CA ALA A 101 -2.42 16.25 9.89
C ALA A 101 -0.97 15.88 9.51
N LEU A 102 -0.78 14.74 8.80
CA LEU A 102 0.55 14.27 8.40
C LEU A 102 1.01 14.98 7.13
N SER A 103 2.23 15.53 7.15
CA SER A 103 2.88 16.19 6.00
C SER A 103 3.91 15.30 5.29
N ASN A 104 4.23 14.14 5.88
CA ASN A 104 5.27 13.24 5.42
C ASN A 104 4.73 11.98 4.71
N VAL A 105 3.48 12.00 4.24
CA VAL A 105 2.89 10.94 3.43
C VAL A 105 2.60 11.46 2.03
N VAL A 106 3.10 10.75 1.02
CA VAL A 106 2.82 11.01 -0.40
C VAL A 106 1.92 9.89 -0.92
N VAL A 107 0.73 10.24 -1.40
CA VAL A 107 -0.23 9.27 -1.95
C VAL A 107 -0.10 9.21 -3.46
N LEU A 108 0.24 8.03 -3.99
CA LEU A 108 0.45 7.79 -5.42
C LEU A 108 -0.53 6.72 -5.94
N GLU A 109 -0.98 6.89 -7.17
CA GLU A 109 -1.71 5.85 -7.88
C GLU A 109 -0.71 4.84 -8.45
N GLY A 110 -0.83 3.57 -8.03
CA GLY A 110 -0.09 2.45 -8.58
C GLY A 110 -0.74 1.92 -9.86
N GLY A 111 -0.09 0.97 -10.51
CA GLY A 111 -0.61 0.27 -11.68
C GLY A 111 -0.58 -1.25 -11.49
N GLU A 112 -1.18 -1.99 -12.42
CA GLU A 112 -1.20 -3.47 -12.38
C GLU A 112 0.18 -4.11 -12.58
N SER A 113 1.10 -3.40 -13.23
CA SER A 113 2.46 -3.88 -13.55
C SER A 113 3.57 -3.00 -12.99
N SER A 114 3.22 -1.92 -12.28
CA SER A 114 4.19 -0.95 -11.74
C SER A 114 3.67 -0.30 -10.47
N THR A 115 4.56 -0.09 -9.52
CA THR A 115 4.26 0.68 -8.31
C THR A 115 4.11 2.18 -8.56
N ASN A 116 4.62 2.68 -9.69
CA ASN A 116 4.77 4.10 -10.03
C ASN A 116 5.59 4.92 -9.00
N LEU A 117 6.36 4.23 -8.16
CA LEU A 117 7.32 4.86 -7.26
C LEU A 117 8.50 5.45 -8.06
N PRO A 118 9.12 6.56 -7.59
CA PRO A 118 10.37 7.03 -8.19
C PRO A 118 11.49 5.99 -8.07
N ASN A 119 12.39 5.93 -9.04
CA ASN A 119 13.57 5.08 -8.95
C ASN A 119 14.43 5.45 -7.75
N GLU A 120 14.97 4.43 -7.06
CA GLU A 120 15.86 4.57 -5.92
C GLU A 120 15.37 5.54 -4.83
N CYS A 121 14.04 5.66 -4.69
CA CYS A 121 13.44 6.53 -3.69
C CYS A 121 13.54 5.97 -2.27
N CYS A 122 13.47 4.67 -2.14
CA CYS A 122 13.02 4.06 -0.91
C CYS A 122 14.12 3.24 -0.23
N ASP A 123 14.30 3.42 1.07
CA ASP A 123 15.15 2.62 1.92
C ASP A 123 14.52 1.24 2.17
N ALA A 124 13.18 1.22 2.24
CA ALA A 124 12.43 -0.03 2.31
C ALA A 124 11.06 0.07 1.63
N ILE A 125 10.52 -1.09 1.24
CA ILE A 125 9.18 -1.26 0.69
C ILE A 125 8.50 -2.40 1.44
N PHE A 126 7.20 -2.33 1.65
CA PHE A 126 6.43 -3.47 2.10
C PHE A 126 5.10 -3.59 1.36
N LEU A 127 4.66 -4.85 1.20
CA LEU A 127 3.35 -5.22 0.69
C LEU A 127 2.68 -6.10 1.76
N ARG A 128 1.43 -5.80 2.11
CA ARG A 128 0.69 -6.54 3.11
C ARG A 128 -0.68 -6.95 2.58
N ASP A 129 -0.88 -8.26 2.40
CA ASP A 129 -2.15 -8.81 1.90
C ASP A 129 -2.50 -8.32 0.48
N VAL A 130 -1.49 -8.29 -0.40
CA VAL A 130 -1.57 -7.69 -1.75
C VAL A 130 -0.95 -8.54 -2.83
N TYR A 131 0.22 -9.17 -2.55
CA TYR A 131 1.03 -9.79 -3.59
C TYR A 131 0.31 -10.93 -4.33
N HIS A 132 -0.57 -11.64 -3.63
CA HIS A 132 -1.39 -12.71 -4.21
C HIS A 132 -2.41 -12.22 -5.25
N HIS A 133 -2.65 -10.91 -5.36
CA HIS A 133 -3.52 -10.30 -6.38
C HIS A 133 -2.79 -9.88 -7.66
N LEU A 134 -1.45 -9.91 -7.68
CA LEU A 134 -0.69 -9.44 -8.84
C LEU A 134 -0.93 -10.30 -10.07
N THR A 135 -1.35 -9.66 -11.15
CA THR A 135 -1.59 -10.29 -12.46
C THR A 135 -0.33 -10.37 -13.31
N ARG A 136 0.63 -9.47 -13.05
CA ARG A 136 1.92 -9.34 -13.76
C ARG A 136 3.09 -9.28 -12.78
N PRO A 137 3.33 -10.31 -11.97
CA PRO A 137 4.31 -10.25 -10.89
C PRO A 137 5.72 -9.91 -11.38
N GLY A 138 6.17 -10.45 -12.52
CA GLY A 138 7.53 -10.18 -13.01
C GLY A 138 7.78 -8.71 -13.38
N GLU A 139 6.80 -8.01 -13.97
CA GLU A 139 6.90 -6.58 -14.28
C GLU A 139 6.85 -5.76 -12.98
N PHE A 140 5.96 -6.16 -12.08
CA PHE A 140 5.78 -5.49 -10.81
C PHE A 140 7.02 -5.58 -9.91
N ASP A 141 7.61 -6.78 -9.80
CA ASP A 141 8.84 -7.02 -9.03
C ASP A 141 10.02 -6.22 -9.60
N ALA A 142 10.13 -6.10 -10.93
CA ALA A 142 11.12 -5.22 -11.55
C ALA A 142 10.91 -3.75 -11.16
N SER A 143 9.66 -3.29 -11.03
CA SER A 143 9.36 -1.93 -10.57
C SER A 143 9.70 -1.72 -9.10
N LEU A 144 9.49 -2.73 -8.24
CA LEU A 144 9.92 -2.71 -6.83
C LEU A 144 11.45 -2.62 -6.73
N LEU A 145 12.16 -3.43 -7.54
CA LEU A 145 13.63 -3.41 -7.58
C LEU A 145 14.16 -2.03 -8.02
N ALA A 146 13.53 -1.42 -9.03
CA ALA A 146 13.91 -0.09 -9.49
C ALA A 146 13.68 0.99 -8.42
N ALA A 147 12.61 0.88 -7.64
CA ALA A 147 12.24 1.86 -6.61
C ALA A 147 13.11 1.80 -5.35
N LEU A 148 13.69 0.64 -5.02
CA LEU A 148 14.59 0.51 -3.88
C LEU A 148 15.96 1.13 -4.15
N LYS A 149 16.56 1.74 -3.14
CA LYS A 149 17.99 2.08 -3.12
C LYS A 149 18.84 0.81 -3.08
N PRO A 150 20.10 0.82 -3.52
CA PRO A 150 21.04 -0.29 -3.29
C PRO A 150 21.11 -0.63 -1.79
N GLY A 151 21.03 -1.92 -1.45
CA GLY A 151 20.94 -2.39 -0.06
C GLY A 151 19.57 -2.20 0.60
N GLY A 152 18.61 -1.59 -0.08
CA GLY A 152 17.23 -1.41 0.40
C GLY A 152 16.49 -2.74 0.52
N ARG A 153 15.52 -2.82 1.42
CA ARG A 153 14.80 -4.06 1.75
C ARG A 153 13.35 -4.02 1.33
N VAL A 154 12.81 -5.19 0.95
CA VAL A 154 11.38 -5.35 0.72
C VAL A 154 10.84 -6.51 1.55
N ALA A 155 9.68 -6.29 2.19
CA ALA A 155 8.93 -7.32 2.93
C ALA A 155 7.59 -7.60 2.26
N ILE A 156 7.31 -8.87 2.02
CA ILE A 156 6.03 -9.37 1.54
C ILE A 156 5.35 -10.11 2.70
N MET A 157 4.25 -9.56 3.17
CA MET A 157 3.39 -10.18 4.18
C MET A 157 2.11 -10.64 3.50
N ASP A 158 1.94 -11.96 3.41
CA ASP A 158 0.82 -12.56 2.70
C ASP A 158 0.43 -13.89 3.37
N PHE A 159 -0.60 -14.56 2.88
CA PHE A 159 -1.09 -15.81 3.46
C PHE A 159 -1.04 -16.97 2.45
N PRO A 160 -0.88 -18.21 2.94
CA PRO A 160 -0.92 -19.39 2.09
C PRO A 160 -2.32 -19.56 1.47
N PRO A 161 -2.41 -20.19 0.28
CA PRO A 161 -3.68 -20.36 -0.40
C PRO A 161 -4.73 -21.07 0.45
N ASP A 162 -5.96 -20.63 0.38
CA ASP A 162 -7.09 -21.31 0.99
C ASP A 162 -7.46 -22.54 0.16
N PRO A 163 -7.47 -23.75 0.74
CA PRO A 163 -7.84 -24.97 0.02
C PRO A 163 -9.23 -24.85 -0.61
N GLY A 164 -9.31 -25.12 -1.93
CA GLY A 164 -10.57 -25.10 -2.68
C GLY A 164 -11.10 -23.70 -3.03
N SER A 165 -10.40 -22.62 -2.69
CA SER A 165 -10.74 -21.28 -3.13
C SER A 165 -10.34 -21.04 -4.60
N SER A 166 -11.03 -20.12 -5.27
CA SER A 166 -10.69 -19.74 -6.65
C SER A 166 -9.52 -18.77 -6.66
N ILE A 167 -8.61 -18.95 -7.62
CA ILE A 167 -7.58 -17.97 -7.93
C ILE A 167 -8.25 -16.70 -8.47
N PRO A 168 -7.87 -15.49 -8.01
CA PRO A 168 -8.42 -14.25 -8.55
C PRO A 168 -8.20 -14.12 -10.06
N ALA A 169 -9.13 -13.49 -10.77
CA ALA A 169 -9.08 -13.35 -12.20
C ALA A 169 -7.78 -12.65 -12.68
N GLY A 170 -7.12 -13.22 -13.69
CA GLY A 170 -5.87 -12.68 -14.24
C GLY A 170 -4.60 -13.03 -13.46
N VAL A 171 -4.71 -13.58 -12.26
CA VAL A 171 -3.57 -14.02 -11.43
C VAL A 171 -3.01 -15.34 -11.99
N PRO A 172 -1.67 -15.57 -11.93
CA PRO A 172 -1.05 -16.82 -12.39
C PRO A 172 -1.65 -18.08 -11.74
N ALA A 173 -1.81 -19.14 -12.53
CA ALA A 173 -2.52 -20.36 -12.13
C ALA A 173 -1.75 -21.21 -11.07
N ASP A 174 -0.48 -20.93 -10.85
CA ASP A 174 0.38 -21.63 -9.90
C ASP A 174 0.19 -21.20 -8.44
N ARG A 175 -0.70 -20.23 -8.16
CA ARG A 175 -0.99 -19.75 -6.81
C ARG A 175 -1.65 -20.80 -5.90
N GLY A 176 -2.38 -21.75 -6.48
CA GLY A 176 -3.02 -22.85 -5.73
C GLY A 176 -4.35 -22.50 -5.07
N GLY A 177 -4.85 -21.27 -5.20
CA GLY A 177 -6.09 -20.76 -4.63
C GLY A 177 -6.00 -19.26 -4.36
N HIS A 178 -6.93 -18.71 -3.60
CA HIS A 178 -6.82 -17.35 -3.06
C HIS A 178 -5.76 -17.32 -1.97
N GLY A 179 -4.75 -16.51 -2.16
CA GLY A 179 -3.51 -16.49 -1.40
C GLY A 179 -2.31 -16.87 -2.27
N ILE A 180 -1.13 -17.04 -1.68
CA ILE A 180 0.09 -17.40 -2.39
C ILE A 180 1.03 -18.24 -1.51
N PRO A 181 1.67 -19.31 -2.04
CA PRO A 181 2.74 -19.99 -1.32
C PRO A 181 3.96 -19.07 -1.16
N ALA A 182 4.55 -19.01 0.05
CA ALA A 182 5.79 -18.25 0.30
C ALA A 182 6.93 -18.65 -0.65
N SER A 183 6.99 -19.93 -1.06
CA SER A 183 7.98 -20.43 -2.02
C SER A 183 7.86 -19.82 -3.42
N ILE A 184 6.64 -19.48 -3.85
CA ILE A 184 6.41 -18.78 -5.11
C ILE A 184 6.95 -17.35 -5.01
N VAL A 185 6.65 -16.63 -3.91
CA VAL A 185 7.20 -15.28 -3.65
C VAL A 185 8.73 -15.31 -3.71
N VAL A 186 9.37 -16.28 -3.03
CA VAL A 186 10.83 -16.43 -3.07
C VAL A 186 11.35 -16.63 -4.50
N THR A 187 10.67 -17.48 -5.27
CA THR A 187 11.08 -17.78 -6.65
C THR A 187 10.96 -16.56 -7.56
N GLU A 188 9.85 -15.82 -7.49
CA GLU A 188 9.58 -14.65 -8.33
C GLU A 188 10.55 -13.51 -8.01
N PHE A 189 10.72 -13.15 -6.75
CA PHE A 189 11.66 -12.11 -6.32
C PHE A 189 13.12 -12.44 -6.66
N THR A 190 13.53 -13.70 -6.46
CA THR A 190 14.89 -14.11 -6.83
C THR A 190 15.11 -13.99 -8.34
N ARG A 191 14.11 -14.36 -9.15
CA ARG A 191 14.16 -14.19 -10.62
C ARG A 191 14.23 -12.72 -11.02
N ALA A 192 13.56 -11.83 -10.28
CA ALA A 192 13.62 -10.38 -10.51
C ALA A 192 14.95 -9.74 -10.11
N GLY A 193 15.87 -10.48 -9.44
CA GLY A 193 17.19 -10.00 -9.08
C GLY A 193 17.37 -9.64 -7.60
N PHE A 194 16.37 -9.89 -6.76
CA PHE A 194 16.49 -9.70 -5.32
C PHE A 194 17.28 -10.82 -4.64
N ARG A 195 17.97 -10.49 -3.57
CA ARG A 195 18.59 -11.46 -2.66
C ARG A 195 17.60 -11.81 -1.54
N HIS A 196 17.22 -13.07 -1.43
CA HIS A 196 16.40 -13.55 -0.32
C HIS A 196 17.18 -13.45 1.01
N VAL A 197 16.54 -12.88 2.05
CA VAL A 197 17.13 -12.70 3.38
C VAL A 197 16.54 -13.67 4.39
N THR A 198 15.22 -13.71 4.53
CA THR A 198 14.55 -14.59 5.50
C THR A 198 13.10 -14.88 5.10
N THR A 199 12.57 -15.96 5.63
CA THR A 199 11.15 -16.31 5.59
C THR A 199 10.67 -16.63 7.01
N MET A 200 9.66 -15.93 7.47
CA MET A 200 8.94 -16.20 8.72
C MET A 200 7.59 -16.83 8.37
N SER A 201 7.34 -18.04 8.85
CA SER A 201 6.11 -18.78 8.57
C SER A 201 4.86 -18.17 9.21
N ARG A 202 5.04 -17.23 10.13
CA ARG A 202 3.98 -16.46 10.81
C ARG A 202 4.41 -15.02 10.99
N TRP A 203 3.49 -14.10 10.71
CA TRP A 203 3.68 -12.67 10.90
C TRP A 203 2.44 -11.98 11.49
N PRO A 204 2.53 -11.13 12.53
CA PRO A 204 3.71 -11.02 13.39
C PRO A 204 3.94 -12.32 14.18
N PRO A 205 5.18 -12.65 14.57
CA PRO A 205 5.52 -13.98 15.13
C PRO A 205 4.81 -14.33 16.44
N GLU A 206 4.39 -13.32 17.22
CA GLU A 206 3.67 -13.52 18.50
C GLU A 206 2.14 -13.61 18.35
N ASP A 207 1.59 -13.35 17.15
CA ASP A 207 0.14 -13.50 16.93
C ASP A 207 -0.18 -14.92 16.45
N ASP A 208 -0.54 -15.79 17.39
CA ASP A 208 -0.90 -17.18 17.11
C ASP A 208 -2.12 -17.36 16.20
N ARG A 209 -2.90 -16.30 15.99
CA ARG A 209 -4.07 -16.30 15.10
C ARG A 209 -3.73 -15.80 13.70
N SER A 210 -2.57 -15.17 13.52
CA SER A 210 -2.17 -14.67 12.22
C SER A 210 -1.91 -15.82 11.24
N ARG A 211 -2.46 -15.69 10.05
CA ARG A 211 -2.21 -16.58 8.91
C ARG A 211 -1.13 -16.04 7.98
N LEU A 212 -0.70 -14.78 8.19
CA LEU A 212 0.32 -14.18 7.36
C LEU A 212 1.67 -14.84 7.61
N PHE A 213 2.42 -15.07 6.54
CA PHE A 213 3.85 -15.23 6.57
C PHE A 213 4.54 -13.90 6.23
N LEU A 214 5.84 -13.80 6.45
CA LEU A 214 6.65 -12.70 5.92
C LEU A 214 7.84 -13.28 5.16
N VAL A 215 8.08 -12.78 3.96
CA VAL A 215 9.32 -13.03 3.21
C VAL A 215 10.02 -11.70 3.00
N MET A 216 11.31 -11.64 3.34
CA MET A 216 12.12 -10.43 3.19
C MET A 216 13.25 -10.64 2.20
N PHE A 217 13.46 -9.62 1.39
CA PHE A 217 14.52 -9.56 0.39
C PHE A 217 15.29 -8.24 0.50
N GLU A 218 16.45 -8.21 -0.15
CA GLU A 218 17.31 -7.04 -0.27
C GLU A 218 17.69 -6.82 -1.74
N LYS A 219 17.72 -5.56 -2.16
CA LYS A 219 18.33 -5.18 -3.45
C LYS A 219 19.83 -5.26 -3.33
N PRO A 220 20.54 -6.04 -4.18
CA PRO A 220 22.00 -6.11 -4.21
C PRO A 220 22.68 -4.78 -4.43
#